data_727af94932c686e2afa9d7dadd95e19b
#
_entry.id   727af94932c686e2afa9d7dadd95e19b
#
_cell.length_a   1.000
_cell.length_b   1.000
_cell.length_c   1.000
_cell.angle_alpha   90.00
_cell.angle_beta   90.00
_cell.angle_gamma   90.00
#
_symmetry.space_group_name_H-M   'P 1'
#
loop_
_entity.id
_entity.type
_entity.pdbx_description
1 polymer ?
#
loop_
_entity_poly.entity_id
_entity_poly.type
_entity_poly.pdbx_seq_one_letter_code
_entity_poly.pdbx_strand_id
1 'polypeptide(L)'
;MQNYEYQVCSVQYGRVTFINGAWRGNVPVGGDTNASLESCPNVWEYLQEAGREGWELVSVITHPQERPDAALDMLYLKRPSW
;
A
#
# COMPACT_ATOMS: atom_id res chain seq x y z
N MET A 1 9.36 -7.85 -26.54
CA MET A 1 8.56 -6.82 -25.84
C MET A 1 8.77 -6.93 -24.34
N GLN A 2 8.97 -5.81 -23.66
CA GLN A 2 9.13 -5.82 -22.21
C GLN A 2 7.80 -6.08 -21.53
N ASN A 3 7.78 -7.04 -20.61
CA ASN A 3 6.61 -7.29 -19.77
C ASN A 3 6.81 -6.67 -18.41
N TYR A 4 5.71 -6.34 -17.76
CA TYR A 4 5.71 -5.75 -16.42
C TYR A 4 4.76 -6.52 -15.52
N GLU A 5 5.10 -6.56 -14.24
CA GLU A 5 4.13 -6.98 -13.24
C GLU A 5 3.70 -5.74 -12.45
N TYR A 6 2.49 -5.79 -11.93
CA TYR A 6 1.86 -4.65 -11.26
C TYR A 6 1.48 -5.00 -9.84
N GLN A 7 1.51 -3.96 -9.01
CA GLN A 7 1.12 -4.08 -7.62
C GLN A 7 0.22 -2.89 -7.29
N VAL A 8 -0.88 -3.16 -6.60
CA VAL A 8 -1.81 -2.11 -6.15
C VAL A 8 -1.85 -2.14 -4.63
N CYS A 9 -1.51 -1.01 -4.02
CA CYS A 9 -1.46 -0.89 -2.56
C CYS A 9 -2.53 0.07 -2.08
N SER A 10 -3.22 -0.31 -1.00
CA SER A 10 -4.16 0.57 -0.31
C SER A 10 -3.42 1.28 0.82
N VAL A 11 -3.61 2.60 0.94
CA VAL A 11 -3.01 3.40 2.01
C VAL A 11 -4.12 4.03 2.83
N GLN A 12 -4.12 3.77 4.12
CA GLN A 12 -5.08 4.30 5.07
C GLN A 12 -4.31 4.79 6.30
N TYR A 13 -4.61 6.00 6.76
CA TYR A 13 -3.93 6.63 7.90
C TYR A 13 -2.41 6.67 7.73
N GLY A 14 -1.94 6.91 6.49
CA GLY A 14 -0.51 7.01 6.19
C GLY A 14 0.24 5.68 6.19
N ARG A 15 -0.48 4.55 6.21
CA ARG A 15 0.11 3.22 6.25
C ARG A 15 -0.38 2.36 5.10
N VAL A 16 0.50 1.51 4.60
CA VAL A 16 0.14 0.54 3.56
C VAL A 16 -0.55 -0.63 4.22
N THR A 17 -1.86 -0.75 4.00
CA THR A 17 -2.70 -1.75 4.67
C THR A 17 -2.94 -3.00 3.85
N PHE A 18 -3.15 -2.86 2.54
CA PHE A 18 -3.39 -4.00 1.65
C PHE A 18 -2.49 -3.91 0.44
N ILE A 19 -2.00 -5.07 0.01
CA ILE A 19 -1.20 -5.20 -1.22
C ILE A 19 -1.89 -6.25 -2.07
N ASN A 20 -2.36 -5.82 -3.25
CA ASN A 20 -3.14 -6.67 -4.16
C ASN A 20 -4.31 -7.35 -3.43
N GLY A 21 -4.95 -6.60 -2.53
CA GLY A 21 -6.09 -7.09 -1.77
C GLY A 21 -5.77 -7.91 -0.54
N ALA A 22 -4.49 -8.16 -0.26
CA ALA A 22 -4.07 -8.94 0.91
C ALA A 22 -3.61 -8.03 2.04
N TRP A 23 -4.02 -8.32 3.26
CA TRP A 23 -3.63 -7.56 4.45
C TRP A 23 -2.12 -7.62 4.65
N ARG A 24 -1.50 -6.46 4.84
CA ARG A 24 -0.04 -6.34 4.96
C ARG A 24 0.47 -6.42 6.38
N GLY A 25 -0.37 -6.08 7.36
CA GLY A 25 0.05 -6.02 8.76
C GLY A 25 0.31 -7.38 9.37
N ASN A 26 1.10 -7.40 10.44
CA ASN A 26 1.39 -8.62 11.21
C ASN A 26 0.30 -8.93 12.24
N VAL A 27 -0.45 -7.90 12.66
CA VAL A 27 -1.59 -8.07 13.56
C VAL A 27 -2.86 -8.17 12.73
N PRO A 28 -3.66 -9.25 12.86
CA PRO A 28 -4.84 -9.45 12.04
C PRO A 28 -5.87 -8.34 12.17
N VAL A 29 -6.60 -8.10 11.08
CA VAL A 29 -7.75 -7.19 11.07
C VAL A 29 -8.86 -7.82 11.92
N GLY A 30 -9.57 -6.99 12.67
CA GLY A 30 -10.71 -7.47 13.47
C GLY A 30 -10.44 -7.54 14.96
N GLY A 31 -9.18 -7.35 15.36
CA GLY A 31 -8.82 -7.23 16.76
C GLY A 31 -8.74 -5.75 17.15
N ASP A 32 -7.67 -5.38 17.87
CA ASP A 32 -7.41 -3.99 18.21
C ASP A 32 -7.06 -3.22 16.94
N THR A 33 -7.90 -2.26 16.55
CA THR A 33 -7.71 -1.48 15.33
C THR A 33 -6.39 -0.73 15.32
N ASN A 34 -6.00 -0.14 16.45
CA ASN A 34 -4.75 0.59 16.53
C ASN A 34 -3.55 -0.34 16.37
N ALA A 35 -3.58 -1.48 17.04
CA ALA A 35 -2.49 -2.45 16.92
C ALA A 35 -2.40 -2.99 15.50
N SER A 36 -3.54 -3.25 14.85
CA SER A 36 -3.56 -3.72 13.47
C SER A 36 -2.93 -2.69 12.53
N LEU A 37 -3.32 -1.43 12.65
CA LEU A 37 -2.75 -0.35 11.83
C LEU A 37 -1.26 -0.16 12.08
N GLU A 38 -0.86 -0.15 13.35
CA GLU A 38 0.55 0.03 13.70
C GLU A 38 1.44 -1.11 13.18
N SER A 39 0.86 -2.28 12.92
CA SER A 39 1.62 -3.40 12.34
C SER A 39 1.91 -3.21 10.86
N CYS A 40 1.25 -2.26 10.22
CA CYS A 40 1.48 -1.96 8.80
C CYS A 40 2.60 -0.94 8.66
N PRO A 41 3.44 -1.06 7.61
CA PRO A 41 4.49 -0.08 7.38
C PRO A 41 3.89 1.26 6.97
N ASN A 42 4.56 2.36 7.31
CA ASN A 42 4.13 3.64 6.76
C ASN A 42 4.50 3.71 5.28
N VAL A 43 3.86 4.64 4.56
CA VAL A 43 3.95 4.66 3.10
C VAL A 43 5.37 4.88 2.60
N TRP A 44 6.15 5.75 3.24
CA TRP A 44 7.49 6.03 2.73
C TRP A 44 8.46 4.86 2.99
N GLU A 45 8.32 4.20 4.13
CA GLU A 45 9.13 3.01 4.43
C GLU A 45 8.82 1.89 3.42
N TYR A 46 7.53 1.70 3.14
CA TYR A 46 7.12 0.70 2.17
C TYR A 46 7.67 1.01 0.78
N LEU A 47 7.61 2.27 0.36
CA LEU A 47 8.14 2.66 -0.95
C LEU A 47 9.64 2.48 -1.06
N GLN A 48 10.39 2.74 0.03
CA GLN A 48 11.82 2.48 0.03
C GLN A 48 12.12 0.99 -0.16
N GLU A 49 11.40 0.15 0.57
CA GLU A 49 11.56 -1.29 0.46
C GLU A 49 11.18 -1.80 -0.94
N ALA A 50 10.02 -1.35 -1.44
CA ALA A 50 9.56 -1.73 -2.77
C ALA A 50 10.54 -1.30 -3.86
N GLY A 51 11.10 -0.09 -3.73
CA GLY A 51 12.09 0.40 -4.69
C GLY A 51 13.34 -0.46 -4.74
N ARG A 52 13.79 -0.98 -3.59
CA ARG A 52 14.94 -1.89 -3.55
C ARG A 52 14.64 -3.18 -4.30
N GLU A 53 13.38 -3.55 -4.40
CA GLU A 53 12.94 -4.76 -5.13
C GLU A 53 12.60 -4.46 -6.59
N GLY A 54 12.86 -3.26 -7.05
CA GLY A 54 12.67 -2.88 -8.44
C GLY A 54 11.31 -2.27 -8.78
N TRP A 55 10.46 -2.05 -7.77
CA TRP A 55 9.15 -1.45 -8.00
C TRP A 55 9.25 0.06 -8.24
N GLU A 56 8.49 0.54 -9.21
CA GLU A 56 8.37 1.95 -9.54
C GLU A 56 6.94 2.42 -9.31
N LEU A 57 6.79 3.53 -8.59
CA LEU A 57 5.46 4.12 -8.38
C LEU A 57 5.01 4.81 -9.67
N VAL A 58 3.90 4.35 -10.22
CA VAL A 58 3.37 4.87 -11.49
C VAL A 58 2.32 5.94 -11.26
N SER A 59 1.45 5.73 -10.28
CA SER A 59 0.32 6.64 -10.05
C SER A 59 -0.20 6.50 -8.63
N VAL A 60 -0.82 7.57 -8.16
CA VAL A 60 -1.53 7.60 -6.88
C VAL A 60 -2.92 8.14 -7.16
N ILE A 61 -3.95 7.43 -6.72
CA ILE A 61 -5.33 7.89 -6.85
C ILE A 61 -5.91 7.98 -5.44
N THR A 62 -6.44 9.15 -5.09
CA THR A 62 -7.07 9.37 -3.80
C THR A 62 -8.58 9.23 -3.95
N HIS A 63 -9.16 8.38 -3.10
CA HIS A 63 -10.60 8.20 -3.02
C HIS A 63 -11.10 8.97 -1.80
N PRO A 64 -11.75 10.14 -2.00
CA PRO A 64 -12.23 10.92 -0.86
C PRO A 64 -13.31 10.16 -0.09
N GLN A 65 -13.26 10.27 1.21
CA GLN A 65 -14.25 9.67 2.12
C GLN A 65 -15.01 10.80 2.81
N GLU A 66 -16.12 10.48 3.45
CA GLU A 66 -16.90 11.47 4.20
C GLU A 66 -16.08 12.16 5.28
N ARG A 67 -15.12 11.44 5.85
CA ARG A 67 -14.20 11.96 6.85
C ARG A 67 -12.84 12.14 6.22
N PRO A 68 -12.28 13.36 6.21
CA PRO A 68 -10.99 13.60 5.58
C PRO A 68 -9.85 12.75 6.15
N ASP A 69 -9.91 12.42 7.44
CA ASP A 69 -8.89 11.59 8.09
C ASP A 69 -8.96 10.13 7.70
N ALA A 70 -10.06 9.72 7.04
CA ALA A 70 -10.26 8.35 6.59
C ALA A 70 -10.03 8.19 5.08
N ALA A 71 -9.39 9.17 4.43
CA ALA A 71 -9.13 9.11 3.00
C ALA A 71 -8.35 7.84 2.63
N LEU A 72 -8.74 7.25 1.51
CA LEU A 72 -8.10 6.06 0.98
C LEU A 72 -7.29 6.43 -0.25
N ASP A 73 -5.99 6.19 -0.20
CA ASP A 73 -5.12 6.36 -1.36
C ASP A 73 -4.80 4.99 -1.95
N MET A 74 -4.76 4.92 -3.26
CA MET A 74 -4.34 3.72 -3.97
C MET A 74 -3.05 4.01 -4.70
N LEU A 75 -2.03 3.22 -4.44
CA LEU A 75 -0.74 3.32 -5.11
C LEU A 75 -0.65 2.24 -6.18
N TYR A 76 -0.24 2.64 -7.37
CA TYR A 76 -0.05 1.72 -8.49
C TYR A 76 1.43 1.66 -8.82
N LEU A 77 2.03 0.48 -8.67
CA LEU A 77 3.44 0.25 -8.90
C LEU A 77 3.62 -0.78 -10.00
N LYS A 78 4.76 -0.70 -10.69
CA LYS A 78 5.13 -1.70 -11.69
C LYS A 78 6.61 -2.02 -11.55
N ARG A 79 7.00 -3.17 -12.04
CA ARG A 79 8.41 -3.50 -12.24
C ARG A 79 8.54 -4.44 -13.43
N PRO A 80 9.73 -4.46 -14.08
CA PRO A 80 9.94 -5.39 -15.18
C PRO A 80 9.75 -6.84 -14.74
N SER A 81 9.10 -7.62 -15.60
CA SER A 81 8.87 -9.04 -15.39
C SER A 81 9.69 -9.80 -16.44
N TRP A 82 10.45 -10.77 -15.99
CA TRP A 82 11.35 -11.54 -16.88
C TRP A 82 10.75 -12.85 -17.31
#